data_1236b0dd31bae5fb5443012bd396e2da
#
_entry.id   1236b0dd31bae5fb5443012bd396e2da
#
_cell.length_a   1.000
_cell.length_b   1.000
_cell.length_c   1.000
_cell.angle_alpha   90.00
_cell.angle_beta   90.00
_cell.angle_gamma   90.00
#
_symmetry.space_group_name_H-M   'P 1'
#
loop_
_entity.id
_entity.type
_entity.pdbx_description
1 polymer ?
#
loop_
_entity_poly.entity_id
_entity_poly.type
_entity_poly.pdbx_seq_one_letter_code
_entity_poly.pdbx_strand_id
1 'polypeptide(L)'
;MNKLLCFFLLISSTIFGQNNTSYSLLEAQDFALKNHLSIKNSELAIQKSQELKKEYLAIGLPQVSANSGFNNFLNLPVQVVSAKFFNPNANEGEIVSFKGGTDYSLLGNVQVNQLLFNGSYFVALSASRVLIEMQKTLDLQTKEDVVFNVSQAYHLAAVAKENLIFVDSMLLLSEKLLEKQKSFFEVGVITQEEVDQMNYAVLSAKNAHESSKLQYNNALAILKLAMF
;
A
#
# COMPACT_ATOMS: atom_id res chain seq x y z
N MET A 1 -37.42 35.35 -5.45
CA MET A 1 -37.44 34.01 -4.83
C MET A 1 -37.42 32.84 -5.84
N ASN A 2 -37.49 33.09 -7.16
CA ASN A 2 -37.56 32.01 -8.18
C ASN A 2 -36.24 31.70 -8.89
N LYS A 3 -35.12 32.34 -8.56
CA LYS A 3 -33.80 32.06 -9.18
C LYS A 3 -32.96 31.08 -8.36
N LEU A 4 -33.26 30.86 -7.08
CA LEU A 4 -32.58 29.89 -6.22
C LEU A 4 -33.11 28.44 -6.39
N LEU A 5 -34.38 28.31 -6.82
CA LEU A 5 -35.00 26.99 -7.02
C LEU A 5 -34.49 26.27 -8.29
N CYS A 6 -34.07 27.02 -9.32
CA CYS A 6 -33.51 26.45 -10.55
C CYS A 6 -32.07 25.95 -10.40
N PHE A 7 -31.32 26.46 -9.41
CA PHE A 7 -29.94 26.02 -9.18
C PHE A 7 -29.83 24.66 -8.43
N PHE A 8 -30.90 24.30 -7.68
CA PHE A 8 -30.93 23.04 -6.92
C PHE A 8 -31.38 21.85 -7.79
N LEU A 9 -31.96 22.08 -8.96
CA LEU A 9 -32.43 21.01 -9.87
C LEU A 9 -31.37 20.50 -10.85
N LEU A 10 -30.17 21.13 -10.90
CA LEU A 10 -29.08 20.77 -11.79
C LEU A 10 -28.02 19.85 -11.16
N ILE A 11 -28.16 19.52 -9.86
CA ILE A 11 -27.16 18.68 -9.13
C ILE A 11 -27.55 17.19 -9.08
N SER A 12 -28.72 16.80 -9.61
CA SER A 12 -29.28 15.45 -9.41
C SER A 12 -29.08 14.46 -10.57
N SER A 13 -28.14 14.66 -11.49
CA SER A 13 -27.96 13.76 -12.64
C SER A 13 -26.56 13.22 -12.88
N THR A 14 -25.77 13.00 -11.82
CA THR A 14 -24.64 12.07 -11.92
C THR A 14 -25.07 10.68 -11.43
N ILE A 15 -25.98 10.05 -12.17
CA ILE A 15 -26.16 8.61 -12.11
C ILE A 15 -24.87 8.03 -12.70
N PHE A 16 -23.94 7.63 -11.84
CA PHE A 16 -22.85 6.74 -12.21
C PHE A 16 -23.50 5.44 -12.69
N GLY A 17 -23.72 5.33 -14.00
CA GLY A 17 -24.05 4.07 -14.62
C GLY A 17 -22.94 3.08 -14.27
N GLN A 18 -23.29 2.01 -13.56
CA GLN A 18 -22.42 0.84 -13.42
C GLN A 18 -22.27 0.29 -14.83
N ASN A 19 -21.21 0.69 -15.53
CA ASN A 19 -20.77 0.03 -16.73
C ASN A 19 -20.42 -1.41 -16.33
N ASN A 20 -21.29 -2.37 -16.67
CA ASN A 20 -20.95 -3.77 -16.68
C ASN A 20 -19.90 -4.00 -17.78
N THR A 21 -18.65 -3.63 -17.48
CA THR A 21 -17.52 -3.92 -18.36
C THR A 21 -17.18 -5.40 -18.19
N SER A 22 -17.51 -6.19 -19.21
CA SER A 22 -17.00 -7.55 -19.32
C SER A 22 -15.56 -7.44 -19.83
N TYR A 23 -14.62 -7.95 -19.05
CA TYR A 23 -13.21 -8.03 -19.44
C TYR A 23 -12.90 -9.44 -19.94
N SER A 24 -12.20 -9.54 -21.04
CA SER A 24 -11.46 -10.75 -21.41
C SER A 24 -10.25 -10.93 -20.48
N LEU A 25 -9.64 -12.11 -20.45
CA LEU A 25 -8.44 -12.35 -19.65
C LEU A 25 -7.32 -11.36 -19.97
N LEU A 26 -7.04 -11.13 -21.25
CA LEU A 26 -6.01 -10.19 -21.71
C LEU A 26 -6.31 -8.75 -21.27
N GLU A 27 -7.56 -8.31 -21.41
CA GLU A 27 -7.95 -6.97 -20.97
C GLU A 27 -7.84 -6.80 -19.46
N ALA A 28 -8.16 -7.83 -18.67
CA ALA A 28 -7.99 -7.81 -17.22
C ALA A 28 -6.52 -7.74 -16.81
N GLN A 29 -5.63 -8.49 -17.49
CA GLN A 29 -4.19 -8.43 -17.30
C GLN A 29 -3.62 -7.06 -17.68
N ASP A 30 -3.98 -6.52 -18.84
CA ASP A 30 -3.54 -5.20 -19.30
C ASP A 30 -4.02 -4.08 -18.37
N PHE A 31 -5.23 -4.20 -17.86
CA PHE A 31 -5.76 -3.24 -16.89
C PHE A 31 -4.96 -3.29 -15.59
N ALA A 32 -4.66 -4.48 -15.07
CA ALA A 32 -3.87 -4.66 -13.87
C ALA A 32 -2.44 -4.13 -14.05
N LEU A 33 -1.78 -4.44 -15.18
CA LEU A 33 -0.44 -3.93 -15.48
C LEU A 33 -0.36 -2.39 -15.46
N LYS A 34 -1.45 -1.71 -15.80
CA LYS A 34 -1.50 -0.24 -15.83
C LYS A 34 -1.89 0.39 -14.49
N ASN A 35 -2.69 -0.32 -13.68
CA ASN A 35 -3.36 0.30 -12.53
C ASN A 35 -2.95 -0.31 -11.18
N HIS A 36 -2.40 -1.53 -11.16
CA HIS A 36 -2.10 -2.25 -9.93
C HIS A 36 -1.08 -1.51 -9.06
N LEU A 37 -1.40 -1.35 -7.78
CA LEU A 37 -0.61 -0.56 -6.84
C LEU A 37 0.81 -1.13 -6.64
N SER A 38 0.98 -2.46 -6.65
CA SER A 38 2.30 -3.08 -6.50
C SER A 38 3.25 -2.71 -7.63
N ILE A 39 2.75 -2.56 -8.88
CA ILE A 39 3.56 -2.13 -10.03
C ILE A 39 3.99 -0.67 -9.88
N LYS A 40 3.07 0.21 -9.48
CA LYS A 40 3.41 1.60 -9.18
C LYS A 40 4.47 1.72 -8.09
N ASN A 41 4.36 0.89 -7.05
CA ASN A 41 5.34 0.85 -5.97
C ASN A 41 6.70 0.33 -6.45
N SER A 42 6.76 -0.68 -7.34
CA SER A 42 8.03 -1.18 -7.89
C SER A 42 8.69 -0.15 -8.80
N GLU A 43 7.94 0.60 -9.60
CA GLU A 43 8.44 1.70 -10.41
C GLU A 43 9.01 2.84 -9.54
N LEU A 44 8.33 3.19 -8.46
CA LEU A 44 8.83 4.17 -7.48
C LEU A 44 10.09 3.67 -6.76
N ALA A 45 10.21 2.36 -6.52
CA ALA A 45 11.42 1.78 -5.95
C ALA A 45 12.63 1.88 -6.91
N ILE A 46 12.42 1.75 -8.22
CA ILE A 46 13.46 2.03 -9.23
C ILE A 46 13.89 3.50 -9.16
N GLN A 47 12.92 4.43 -9.15
CA GLN A 47 13.21 5.86 -9.04
C GLN A 47 13.97 6.18 -7.74
N LYS A 48 13.54 5.62 -6.61
CA LYS A 48 14.25 5.74 -5.33
C LYS A 48 15.70 5.28 -5.42
N SER A 49 15.96 4.15 -6.10
CA SER A 49 17.34 3.64 -6.28
C SER A 49 18.18 4.57 -7.18
N GLN A 50 17.56 5.21 -8.17
CA GLN A 50 18.21 6.21 -9.00
C GLN A 50 18.57 7.48 -8.22
N GLU A 51 17.66 7.96 -7.36
CA GLU A 51 17.92 9.11 -6.49
C GLU A 51 18.99 8.80 -5.43
N LEU A 52 18.97 7.60 -4.86
CA LEU A 52 20.01 7.12 -3.95
C LEU A 52 21.40 7.14 -4.59
N LYS A 53 21.48 6.76 -5.88
CA LYS A 53 22.74 6.90 -6.64
C LYS A 53 23.19 8.36 -6.73
N LYS A 54 22.27 9.31 -6.91
CA LYS A 54 22.61 10.76 -6.92
C LYS A 54 23.09 11.22 -5.54
N GLU A 55 22.49 10.70 -4.46
CA GLU A 55 22.94 10.95 -3.09
C GLU A 55 24.38 10.45 -2.89
N TYR A 56 24.71 9.23 -3.34
CA TYR A 56 26.11 8.76 -3.33
C TYR A 56 27.04 9.64 -4.15
N LEU A 57 26.61 10.11 -5.33
CA LEU A 57 27.40 11.04 -6.13
C LEU A 57 27.62 12.36 -5.39
N ALA A 58 26.63 12.85 -4.65
CA ALA A 58 26.73 14.11 -3.91
C ALA A 58 27.79 14.05 -2.79
N ILE A 59 28.11 12.88 -2.22
CA ILE A 59 29.18 12.73 -1.23
C ILE A 59 30.55 13.18 -1.81
N GLY A 60 30.75 13.02 -3.12
CA GLY A 60 31.94 13.49 -3.81
C GLY A 60 32.01 15.00 -4.05
N LEU A 61 30.91 15.72 -3.85
CA LEU A 61 30.84 17.16 -4.00
C LEU A 61 31.27 17.91 -2.72
N PRO A 62 31.67 19.20 -2.78
CA PRO A 62 31.92 20.00 -1.60
C PRO A 62 30.70 20.05 -0.68
N GLN A 63 30.90 19.67 0.58
CA GLN A 63 29.86 19.70 1.62
C GLN A 63 30.05 20.98 2.44
N VAL A 64 29.06 21.85 2.41
CA VAL A 64 29.04 23.08 3.20
C VAL A 64 28.09 22.92 4.37
N SER A 65 28.58 23.06 5.59
CA SER A 65 27.75 23.04 6.80
C SER A 65 27.94 24.32 7.58
N ALA A 66 26.84 24.85 8.12
CA ALA A 66 26.85 25.99 9.03
C ALA A 66 26.17 25.59 10.34
N ASN A 67 26.83 25.80 11.44
CA ASN A 67 26.31 25.52 12.76
C ASN A 67 26.32 26.81 13.59
N SER A 68 25.25 27.05 14.36
CA SER A 68 25.13 28.15 15.28
C SER A 68 24.65 27.64 16.63
N GLY A 69 25.31 28.03 17.69
CA GLY A 69 24.95 27.71 19.08
C GLY A 69 24.78 28.96 19.89
N PHE A 70 23.64 29.13 20.53
CA PHE A 70 23.40 30.19 21.52
C PHE A 70 23.25 29.53 22.89
N ASN A 71 24.08 29.98 23.84
CA ASN A 71 24.04 29.52 25.24
C ASN A 71 23.73 30.69 26.15
N ASN A 72 22.80 30.49 27.07
CA ASN A 72 22.53 31.39 28.19
C ASN A 72 22.95 30.66 29.47
N PHE A 73 23.97 31.18 30.15
CA PHE A 73 24.47 30.63 31.41
C PHE A 73 23.69 31.26 32.56
N LEU A 74 22.73 30.54 33.11
CA LEU A 74 21.97 30.98 34.31
C LEU A 74 22.88 31.17 35.54
N ASN A 75 23.99 30.40 35.60
CA ASN A 75 25.08 30.57 36.57
C ASN A 75 26.40 30.49 35.84
N LEU A 76 27.22 31.49 35.98
CA LEU A 76 28.58 31.51 35.43
C LEU A 76 29.47 30.49 36.13
N PRO A 77 30.35 29.78 35.39
CA PRO A 77 31.30 28.87 35.99
C PRO A 77 32.26 29.61 36.89
N VAL A 78 32.55 29.03 38.06
CA VAL A 78 33.52 29.55 38.98
C VAL A 78 34.92 29.10 38.58
N GLN A 79 35.81 30.05 38.32
CA GLN A 79 37.21 29.78 38.05
C GLN A 79 37.98 29.88 39.37
N VAL A 80 38.85 28.90 39.64
CA VAL A 80 39.71 28.83 40.81
C VAL A 80 41.15 28.98 40.36
N VAL A 81 41.84 30.05 40.84
CA VAL A 81 43.21 30.31 40.52
C VAL A 81 44.03 30.56 41.81
N SER A 82 45.37 30.38 41.77
CA SER A 82 46.25 30.70 42.91
C SER A 82 46.15 32.15 43.21
N ALA A 83 46.03 32.48 44.51
CA ALA A 83 46.04 33.90 45.01
C ALA A 83 47.31 34.64 44.64
N LYS A 84 48.40 33.92 44.45
CA LYS A 84 49.70 34.50 44.00
C LYS A 84 49.60 35.16 42.62
N PHE A 85 48.62 34.79 41.80
CA PHE A 85 48.41 35.42 40.49
C PHE A 85 48.00 36.89 40.61
N PHE A 86 47.23 37.22 41.65
CA PHE A 86 46.75 38.56 41.90
C PHE A 86 47.56 39.28 42.96
N ASN A 87 48.17 38.57 43.93
CA ASN A 87 48.96 39.10 45.01
C ASN A 87 50.23 38.24 45.20
N PRO A 88 51.43 38.77 44.82
CA PRO A 88 52.66 37.99 44.96
C PRO A 88 53.01 37.62 46.42
N ASN A 89 52.45 38.35 47.41
CA ASN A 89 52.68 38.10 48.85
C ASN A 89 51.63 37.10 49.45
N ALA A 90 50.78 36.53 48.65
CA ALA A 90 49.78 35.48 49.11
C ALA A 90 50.53 34.24 49.59
N ASN A 91 49.92 33.54 50.56
CA ASN A 91 50.47 32.31 51.11
C ASN A 91 50.48 31.18 50.05
N GLU A 92 51.40 30.26 50.23
CA GLU A 92 51.51 29.09 49.37
C GLU A 92 50.26 28.20 49.54
N GLY A 93 49.55 27.89 48.41
CA GLY A 93 48.28 27.12 48.43
C GLY A 93 47.00 27.93 48.60
N GLU A 94 47.12 29.26 48.81
CA GLU A 94 45.94 30.14 48.87
C GLU A 94 45.33 30.30 47.49
N ILE A 95 43.99 30.11 47.42
CA ILE A 95 43.21 30.15 46.17
C ILE A 95 42.18 31.26 46.23
N VAL A 96 41.96 31.88 45.07
CA VAL A 96 40.88 32.86 44.86
C VAL A 96 39.94 32.33 43.83
N SER A 97 38.66 32.38 44.13
CA SER A 97 37.60 31.98 43.21
C SER A 97 36.88 33.24 42.69
N PHE A 98 36.67 33.29 41.38
CA PHE A 98 35.85 34.30 40.73
C PHE A 98 34.96 33.71 39.66
N LYS A 99 33.80 34.31 39.41
CA LYS A 99 32.94 33.96 38.32
C LYS A 99 33.54 34.50 37.03
N GLY A 100 33.90 33.60 36.12
CA GLY A 100 34.50 33.98 34.82
C GLY A 100 33.63 33.57 33.68
N GLY A 101 33.35 34.51 32.78
CA GLY A 101 32.56 34.24 31.59
C GLY A 101 31.52 35.33 31.29
N THR A 102 30.74 35.13 30.27
CA THR A 102 29.61 35.99 29.88
C THR A 102 28.31 35.23 30.05
N ASP A 103 27.24 35.92 30.44
CA ASP A 103 25.91 35.33 30.61
C ASP A 103 25.39 34.73 29.29
N TYR A 104 25.84 35.29 28.17
CA TYR A 104 25.43 34.85 26.82
C TYR A 104 26.68 34.53 26.00
N SER A 105 26.57 33.41 25.26
CA SER A 105 27.59 33.02 24.29
C SER A 105 26.90 32.66 22.96
N LEU A 106 27.31 33.31 21.89
CA LEU A 106 26.89 32.99 20.52
C LEU A 106 28.12 32.50 19.76
N LEU A 107 28.05 31.26 19.29
CA LEU A 107 29.09 30.64 18.47
C LEU A 107 28.49 30.33 17.10
N GLY A 108 29.22 30.66 16.05
CA GLY A 108 28.88 30.31 14.69
C GLY A 108 30.10 29.81 13.96
N ASN A 109 29.94 28.68 13.23
CA ASN A 109 30.98 28.22 12.33
C ASN A 109 30.40 27.84 10.97
N VAL A 110 31.17 28.04 9.90
CA VAL A 110 30.90 27.53 8.55
C VAL A 110 32.07 26.63 8.19
N GLN A 111 31.76 25.42 7.80
CA GLN A 111 32.75 24.41 7.45
C GLN A 111 32.51 23.92 6.04
N VAL A 112 33.56 23.80 5.24
CA VAL A 112 33.53 23.20 3.90
C VAL A 112 34.42 21.97 3.91
N ASN A 113 33.82 20.81 3.59
CA ASN A 113 34.53 19.53 3.47
C ASN A 113 34.45 19.05 2.04
N GLN A 114 35.55 18.64 1.45
CA GLN A 114 35.64 18.09 0.12
C GLN A 114 36.33 16.74 0.16
N LEU A 115 35.64 15.72 -0.38
CA LEU A 115 36.23 14.41 -0.60
C LEU A 115 37.24 14.51 -1.76
N LEU A 116 38.52 14.31 -1.50
CA LEU A 116 39.56 14.30 -2.51
C LEU A 116 39.77 12.91 -3.09
N PHE A 117 39.88 11.90 -2.21
CA PHE A 117 40.02 10.51 -2.61
C PHE A 117 39.47 9.57 -1.52
N ASN A 118 38.68 8.58 -1.94
CA ASN A 118 38.26 7.47 -1.07
C ASN A 118 37.93 6.26 -1.95
N GLY A 119 38.67 5.17 -1.78
CA GLY A 119 38.46 3.93 -2.55
C GLY A 119 37.08 3.32 -2.34
N SER A 120 36.54 3.34 -1.09
CA SER A 120 35.20 2.82 -0.79
C SER A 120 34.07 3.61 -1.45
N TYR A 121 34.27 4.90 -1.72
CA TYR A 121 33.33 5.75 -2.48
C TYR A 121 33.10 5.20 -3.89
N PHE A 122 34.18 4.85 -4.61
CA PHE A 122 34.09 4.29 -5.97
C PHE A 122 33.40 2.91 -5.98
N VAL A 123 33.67 2.10 -4.96
CA VAL A 123 33.00 0.80 -4.80
C VAL A 123 31.50 0.99 -4.53
N ALA A 124 31.14 1.90 -3.63
CA ALA A 124 29.73 2.21 -3.31
C ALA A 124 28.98 2.75 -4.55
N LEU A 125 29.62 3.63 -5.34
CA LEU A 125 29.07 4.14 -6.58
C LEU A 125 28.87 3.04 -7.64
N SER A 126 29.79 2.10 -7.72
CA SER A 126 29.66 0.91 -8.57
C SER A 126 28.51 0.00 -8.11
N ALA A 127 28.43 -0.27 -6.80
CA ALA A 127 27.37 -1.07 -6.20
C ALA A 127 25.97 -0.43 -6.41
N SER A 128 25.86 0.91 -6.39
CA SER A 128 24.60 1.59 -6.61
C SER A 128 24.01 1.35 -8.01
N ARG A 129 24.86 1.11 -9.02
CA ARG A 129 24.43 0.73 -10.38
C ARG A 129 23.80 -0.67 -10.37
N VAL A 130 24.44 -1.60 -9.67
CA VAL A 130 23.93 -2.98 -9.54
C VAL A 130 22.59 -3.00 -8.81
N LEU A 131 22.44 -2.16 -7.78
CA LEU A 131 21.15 -2.01 -7.08
C LEU A 131 20.02 -1.52 -8.00
N ILE A 132 20.28 -0.60 -8.91
CA ILE A 132 19.28 -0.15 -9.89
C ILE A 132 18.87 -1.31 -10.82
N GLU A 133 19.84 -2.10 -11.33
CA GLU A 133 19.52 -3.24 -12.19
C GLU A 133 18.77 -4.35 -11.44
N MET A 134 19.15 -4.60 -10.18
CA MET A 134 18.39 -5.50 -9.30
C MET A 134 16.94 -5.02 -9.13
N GLN A 135 16.74 -3.72 -8.92
CA GLN A 135 15.39 -3.18 -8.74
C GLN A 135 14.55 -3.25 -10.01
N LYS A 136 15.15 -3.12 -11.21
CA LYS A 136 14.47 -3.35 -12.48
C LYS A 136 14.04 -4.81 -12.65
N THR A 137 14.89 -5.76 -12.20
CA THR A 137 14.55 -7.19 -12.22
C THR A 137 13.40 -7.51 -11.27
N LEU A 138 13.38 -6.91 -10.07
CA LEU A 138 12.28 -7.03 -9.13
C LEU A 138 10.97 -6.42 -9.66
N ASP A 139 11.04 -5.35 -10.43
CA ASP A 139 9.87 -4.77 -11.12
C ASP A 139 9.29 -5.75 -12.15
N LEU A 140 10.13 -6.40 -12.96
CA LEU A 140 9.69 -7.44 -13.90
C LEU A 140 9.02 -8.61 -13.16
N GLN A 141 9.63 -9.09 -12.08
CA GLN A 141 9.02 -10.12 -11.23
C GLN A 141 7.67 -9.68 -10.69
N THR A 142 7.54 -8.45 -10.19
CA THR A 142 6.27 -7.92 -9.70
C THR A 142 5.21 -7.91 -10.80
N LYS A 143 5.56 -7.54 -12.04
CA LYS A 143 4.64 -7.58 -13.18
C LYS A 143 4.19 -9.00 -13.52
N GLU A 144 5.11 -9.97 -13.49
CA GLU A 144 4.79 -11.39 -13.70
C GLU A 144 3.87 -11.93 -12.60
N ASP A 145 4.13 -11.60 -11.34
CA ASP A 145 3.31 -12.00 -10.20
C ASP A 145 1.89 -11.43 -10.31
N VAL A 146 1.74 -10.16 -10.70
CA VAL A 146 0.43 -9.54 -10.92
C VAL A 146 -0.33 -10.24 -12.04
N VAL A 147 0.31 -10.48 -13.19
CA VAL A 147 -0.31 -11.21 -14.32
C VAL A 147 -0.75 -12.61 -13.91
N PHE A 148 0.09 -13.32 -13.15
CA PHE A 148 -0.23 -14.65 -12.64
C PHE A 148 -1.46 -14.63 -11.70
N ASN A 149 -1.46 -13.72 -10.71
CA ASN A 149 -2.55 -13.59 -9.74
C ASN A 149 -3.88 -13.21 -10.40
N VAL A 150 -3.85 -12.27 -11.36
CA VAL A 150 -5.04 -11.89 -12.14
C VAL A 150 -5.55 -13.08 -12.96
N SER A 151 -4.66 -13.83 -13.58
CA SER A 151 -5.04 -15.01 -14.37
C SER A 151 -5.72 -16.06 -13.50
N GLN A 152 -5.15 -16.34 -12.32
CA GLN A 152 -5.72 -17.28 -11.36
C GLN A 152 -7.09 -16.82 -10.87
N ALA A 153 -7.23 -15.55 -10.49
CA ALA A 153 -8.49 -14.98 -10.03
C ALA A 153 -9.57 -14.98 -11.15
N TYR A 154 -9.16 -14.70 -12.40
CA TYR A 154 -10.04 -14.73 -13.56
C TYR A 154 -10.60 -16.14 -13.82
N HIS A 155 -9.73 -17.15 -13.81
CA HIS A 155 -10.17 -18.54 -13.99
C HIS A 155 -11.06 -19.02 -12.84
N LEU A 156 -10.76 -18.60 -11.60
CA LEU A 156 -11.62 -18.89 -10.46
C LEU A 156 -13.02 -18.30 -10.65
N ALA A 157 -13.12 -17.04 -11.11
CA ALA A 157 -14.39 -16.38 -11.38
C ALA A 157 -15.14 -17.05 -12.55
N ALA A 158 -14.43 -17.45 -13.61
CA ALA A 158 -15.02 -18.17 -14.73
C ALA A 158 -15.60 -19.52 -14.31
N VAL A 159 -14.85 -20.32 -13.55
CA VAL A 159 -15.33 -21.62 -13.03
C VAL A 159 -16.52 -21.43 -12.08
N ALA A 160 -16.48 -20.44 -11.20
CA ALA A 160 -17.60 -20.14 -10.30
C ALA A 160 -18.87 -19.72 -11.06
N LYS A 161 -18.73 -18.99 -12.18
CA LYS A 161 -19.83 -18.61 -13.06
C LYS A 161 -20.46 -19.84 -13.72
N GLU A 162 -19.64 -20.71 -14.31
CA GLU A 162 -20.14 -21.95 -14.95
C GLU A 162 -20.81 -22.86 -13.93
N ASN A 163 -20.27 -22.96 -12.71
CA ASN A 163 -20.89 -23.71 -11.63
C ASN A 163 -22.27 -23.12 -11.25
N LEU A 164 -22.40 -21.80 -11.19
CA LEU A 164 -23.67 -21.12 -10.91
C LEU A 164 -24.70 -21.45 -12.01
N ILE A 165 -24.33 -21.39 -13.29
CA ILE A 165 -25.20 -21.72 -14.43
C ILE A 165 -25.65 -23.20 -14.36
N PHE A 166 -24.73 -24.10 -13.99
CA PHE A 166 -25.06 -25.52 -13.81
C PHE A 166 -26.08 -25.73 -12.69
N VAL A 167 -25.82 -25.14 -11.50
CA VAL A 167 -26.71 -25.28 -10.33
C VAL A 167 -28.06 -24.60 -10.56
N ASP A 168 -28.12 -23.50 -11.29
CA ASP A 168 -29.35 -22.84 -11.72
C ASP A 168 -30.21 -23.79 -12.59
N SER A 169 -29.57 -24.47 -13.55
CA SER A 169 -30.22 -25.47 -14.40
C SER A 169 -30.75 -26.67 -13.60
N MET A 170 -30.01 -27.12 -12.58
CA MET A 170 -30.40 -28.19 -11.67
C MET A 170 -31.61 -27.79 -10.82
N LEU A 171 -31.64 -26.56 -10.32
CA LEU A 171 -32.78 -26.01 -9.57
C LEU A 171 -34.02 -25.98 -10.44
N LEU A 172 -33.92 -25.42 -11.64
CA LEU A 172 -35.05 -25.37 -12.60
C LEU A 172 -35.59 -26.77 -12.94
N LEU A 173 -34.71 -27.76 -13.13
CA LEU A 173 -35.11 -29.15 -13.38
C LEU A 173 -35.84 -29.74 -12.15
N SER A 174 -35.32 -29.52 -10.95
CA SER A 174 -35.94 -30.03 -9.72
C SER A 174 -37.32 -29.42 -9.48
N GLU A 175 -37.50 -28.14 -9.75
CA GLU A 175 -38.81 -27.46 -9.65
C GLU A 175 -39.83 -28.04 -10.65
N LYS A 176 -39.41 -28.28 -11.91
CA LYS A 176 -40.28 -28.93 -12.92
C LYS A 176 -40.66 -30.35 -12.54
N LEU A 177 -39.73 -31.12 -11.96
CA LEU A 177 -40.01 -32.47 -11.48
C LEU A 177 -41.01 -32.47 -10.30
N LEU A 178 -40.87 -31.49 -9.38
CA LEU A 178 -41.82 -31.33 -8.29
C LEU A 178 -43.23 -31.01 -8.81
N GLU A 179 -43.37 -30.10 -9.77
CA GLU A 179 -44.65 -29.76 -10.42
C GLU A 179 -45.30 -31.01 -11.03
N LYS A 180 -44.51 -31.80 -11.75
CA LYS A 180 -44.99 -33.07 -12.36
C LYS A 180 -45.41 -34.08 -11.29
N GLN A 181 -44.65 -34.23 -10.19
CA GLN A 181 -45.01 -35.13 -9.11
C GLN A 181 -46.28 -34.68 -8.38
N LYS A 182 -46.49 -33.38 -8.17
CA LYS A 182 -47.75 -32.86 -7.64
C LYS A 182 -48.93 -33.24 -8.51
N SER A 183 -48.82 -33.15 -9.86
CA SER A 183 -49.87 -33.58 -10.77
C SER A 183 -50.14 -35.08 -10.70
N PHE A 184 -49.13 -35.93 -10.50
CA PHE A 184 -49.31 -37.36 -10.29
C PHE A 184 -49.95 -37.68 -8.94
N PHE A 185 -49.67 -36.93 -7.91
CA PHE A 185 -50.33 -37.06 -6.61
C PHE A 185 -51.83 -36.72 -6.71
N GLU A 186 -52.19 -35.65 -7.41
CA GLU A 186 -53.58 -35.22 -7.61
C GLU A 186 -54.45 -36.28 -8.29
N VAL A 187 -53.86 -37.11 -9.16
CA VAL A 187 -54.54 -38.23 -9.80
C VAL A 187 -54.36 -39.57 -9.08
N GLY A 188 -53.74 -39.56 -7.89
CA GLY A 188 -53.60 -40.74 -7.02
C GLY A 188 -52.56 -41.76 -7.44
N VAL A 189 -51.59 -41.40 -8.32
CA VAL A 189 -50.53 -42.29 -8.83
C VAL A 189 -49.38 -42.45 -7.86
N ILE A 190 -49.07 -41.39 -7.08
CA ILE A 190 -47.98 -41.37 -6.10
C ILE A 190 -48.47 -40.97 -4.71
N THR A 191 -47.66 -41.21 -3.70
CA THR A 191 -47.93 -40.88 -2.29
C THR A 191 -47.53 -39.47 -1.91
N GLN A 192 -48.08 -38.96 -0.82
CA GLN A 192 -47.67 -37.65 -0.26
C GLN A 192 -46.19 -37.67 0.14
N GLU A 193 -45.68 -38.81 0.62
CA GLU A 193 -44.26 -38.94 1.01
C GLU A 193 -43.31 -38.72 -0.18
N GLU A 194 -43.66 -39.18 -1.38
CA GLU A 194 -42.87 -38.97 -2.61
C GLU A 194 -42.85 -37.49 -3.01
N VAL A 195 -43.96 -36.75 -2.85
CA VAL A 195 -44.02 -35.30 -3.05
C VAL A 195 -43.18 -34.59 -2.04
N ASP A 196 -43.22 -35.00 -0.76
CA ASP A 196 -42.43 -34.37 0.30
C ASP A 196 -40.92 -34.60 0.10
N GLN A 197 -40.49 -35.79 -0.32
CA GLN A 197 -39.12 -36.07 -0.70
C GLN A 197 -38.64 -35.14 -1.83
N MET A 198 -39.48 -34.89 -2.84
CA MET A 198 -39.14 -33.98 -3.92
C MET A 198 -39.10 -32.51 -3.47
N ASN A 199 -39.98 -32.12 -2.53
CA ASN A 199 -39.89 -30.78 -1.88
C ASN A 199 -38.53 -30.57 -1.17
N TYR A 200 -38.05 -31.60 -0.43
CA TYR A 200 -36.70 -31.54 0.18
C TYR A 200 -35.59 -31.46 -0.86
N ALA A 201 -35.72 -32.16 -2.00
CA ALA A 201 -34.75 -32.09 -3.10
C ALA A 201 -34.69 -30.66 -3.70
N VAL A 202 -35.85 -30.02 -3.93
CA VAL A 202 -35.93 -28.65 -4.41
C VAL A 202 -35.34 -27.67 -3.39
N LEU A 203 -35.63 -27.83 -2.12
CA LEU A 203 -35.04 -26.97 -1.05
C LEU A 203 -33.52 -27.12 -1.00
N SER A 204 -33.00 -28.35 -1.14
CA SER A 204 -31.56 -28.60 -1.22
C SER A 204 -30.92 -27.94 -2.45
N ALA A 205 -31.55 -28.07 -3.63
CA ALA A 205 -31.11 -27.43 -4.86
C ALA A 205 -31.11 -25.89 -4.73
N LYS A 206 -32.11 -25.32 -4.05
CA LYS A 206 -32.19 -23.88 -3.79
C LYS A 206 -31.08 -23.38 -2.87
N ASN A 207 -30.77 -24.13 -1.82
CA ASN A 207 -29.64 -23.84 -0.94
C ASN A 207 -28.30 -23.93 -1.69
N ALA A 208 -28.13 -24.93 -2.55
CA ALA A 208 -26.95 -25.07 -3.41
C ALA A 208 -26.81 -23.88 -4.38
N HIS A 209 -27.92 -23.41 -4.97
CA HIS A 209 -27.94 -22.23 -5.84
C HIS A 209 -27.50 -20.97 -5.10
N GLU A 210 -28.06 -20.68 -3.92
CA GLU A 210 -27.66 -19.50 -3.13
C GLU A 210 -26.19 -19.59 -2.71
N SER A 211 -25.71 -20.76 -2.31
CA SER A 211 -24.28 -20.98 -2.00
C SER A 211 -23.37 -20.71 -3.21
N SER A 212 -23.74 -21.23 -4.39
CA SER A 212 -22.99 -21.03 -5.62
C SER A 212 -22.98 -19.56 -6.07
N LYS A 213 -24.08 -18.84 -5.88
CA LYS A 213 -24.19 -17.41 -6.13
C LYS A 213 -23.24 -16.59 -5.22
N LEU A 214 -23.17 -16.95 -3.94
CA LEU A 214 -22.21 -16.32 -3.02
C LEU A 214 -20.76 -16.61 -3.43
N GLN A 215 -20.45 -17.86 -3.83
CA GLN A 215 -19.12 -18.23 -4.32
C GLN A 215 -18.72 -17.42 -5.57
N TYR A 216 -19.63 -17.25 -6.53
CA TYR A 216 -19.38 -16.42 -7.71
C TYR A 216 -19.12 -14.96 -7.35
N ASN A 217 -19.94 -14.38 -6.47
CA ASN A 217 -19.73 -13.01 -6.01
C ASN A 217 -18.39 -12.82 -5.29
N ASN A 218 -18.00 -13.79 -4.47
CA ASN A 218 -16.68 -13.78 -3.80
C ASN A 218 -15.54 -13.90 -4.83
N ALA A 219 -15.66 -14.76 -5.82
CA ALA A 219 -14.66 -14.89 -6.88
C ALA A 219 -14.51 -13.60 -7.71
N LEU A 220 -15.62 -12.91 -8.00
CA LEU A 220 -15.58 -11.58 -8.63
C LEU A 220 -14.91 -10.53 -7.76
N ALA A 221 -15.15 -10.56 -6.44
CA ALA A 221 -14.48 -9.64 -5.51
C ALA A 221 -12.96 -9.88 -5.47
N ILE A 222 -12.53 -11.15 -5.46
CA ILE A 222 -11.11 -11.54 -5.54
C ILE A 222 -10.49 -11.05 -6.85
N LEU A 223 -11.18 -11.23 -7.99
CA LEU A 223 -10.70 -10.74 -9.28
C LEU A 223 -10.53 -9.22 -9.27
N LYS A 224 -11.51 -8.48 -8.76
CA LYS A 224 -11.41 -7.03 -8.63
C LYS A 224 -10.20 -6.64 -7.79
N LEU A 225 -10.00 -7.30 -6.64
CA LEU A 225 -8.85 -7.02 -5.77
C LEU A 225 -7.51 -7.33 -6.47
N ALA A 226 -7.44 -8.37 -7.29
CA ALA A 226 -6.24 -8.72 -8.03
C ALA A 226 -5.93 -7.74 -9.19
N MET A 227 -6.90 -6.97 -9.65
CA MET A 227 -6.74 -6.00 -10.74
C MET A 227 -6.29 -4.61 -10.25
N PHE A 228 -6.46 -4.26 -8.96
CA PHE A 228 -6.16 -2.95 -8.36
C PHE A 228 -5.06 -3.03 -7.31
#